data_f18a88a82420ade062d79ae509744fba
#
_entry.id   f18a88a82420ade062d79ae509744fba
#
_cell.length_a   1.000
_cell.length_b   1.000
_cell.length_c   1.000
_cell.angle_alpha   90.00
_cell.angle_beta   90.00
_cell.angle_gamma   90.00
#
_symmetry.space_group_name_H-M   'P 1'
#
loop_
_entity.id
_entity.type
_entity.pdbx_description
1 polymer ?
#
loop_
_entity_poly.entity_id
_entity_poly.type
_entity_poly.pdbx_seq_one_letter_code
_entity_poly.pdbx_strand_id
1 'polypeptide(L)'
;MKKLIKRLLLSIILLLYFLVLTVAYYEGPLISFQSLVLGIIGMISITLGASTFARKINLVDAPDDERRFHKGVVPLVGGSSLFISIIYGSFIFGVDPFYKTLIISLIPILIISIMDDLKGMPITYRLIAQILASWLVIILTDVYLRDLGNLFGTGIFDLGAFGIPFTIFAVVGMCNAFNMIDGKDGIAGTIVLIIF
;
A
#
# COMPACT_ATOMS: atom_id res chain seq x y z
N MET A 1 23.71 -16.12 10.47
CA MET A 1 24.56 -15.06 9.95
C MET A 1 24.77 -15.15 8.43
N LYS A 2 25.34 -16.22 7.83
CA LYS A 2 25.58 -16.35 6.37
C LYS A 2 24.31 -16.15 5.49
N LYS A 3 23.16 -16.68 5.90
CA LYS A 3 21.89 -16.57 5.15
C LYS A 3 21.33 -15.12 5.14
N LEU A 4 21.57 -14.38 6.22
CA LEU A 4 21.19 -12.97 6.34
C LEU A 4 22.04 -12.07 5.44
N ILE A 5 23.37 -12.30 5.45
CA ILE A 5 24.32 -11.56 4.60
C ILE A 5 24.00 -11.80 3.12
N LYS A 6 23.70 -13.06 2.74
CA LYS A 6 23.35 -13.41 1.36
C LYS A 6 22.06 -12.70 0.88
N ARG A 7 21.05 -12.57 1.76
CA ARG A 7 19.80 -11.83 1.45
C ARG A 7 20.05 -10.33 1.33
N LEU A 8 20.88 -9.77 2.22
CA LEU A 8 21.23 -8.35 2.19
C LEU A 8 22.01 -8.02 0.90
N LEU A 9 22.99 -8.85 0.54
CA LEU A 9 23.74 -8.71 -0.71
C LEU A 9 22.81 -8.81 -1.93
N LEU A 10 21.91 -9.77 -1.96
CA LEU A 10 20.93 -9.89 -3.05
C LEU A 10 20.06 -8.64 -3.16
N SER A 11 19.56 -8.12 -2.04
CA SER A 11 18.77 -6.88 -2.01
C SER A 11 19.56 -5.69 -2.54
N ILE A 12 20.83 -5.54 -2.14
CA ILE A 12 21.70 -4.45 -2.62
C ILE A 12 21.97 -4.59 -4.12
N ILE A 13 22.24 -5.80 -4.61
CA ILE A 13 22.48 -6.05 -6.04
C ILE A 13 21.24 -5.72 -6.86
N LEU A 14 20.06 -6.14 -6.40
CA LEU A 14 18.80 -5.83 -7.06
C LEU A 14 18.51 -4.33 -7.04
N LEU A 15 18.81 -3.64 -5.94
CA LEU A 15 18.63 -2.19 -5.83
C LEU A 15 19.58 -1.43 -6.77
N LEU A 16 20.85 -1.84 -6.86
CA LEU A 16 21.81 -1.28 -7.80
C LEU A 16 21.42 -1.54 -9.26
N TYR A 17 20.97 -2.74 -9.57
CA TYR A 17 20.45 -3.07 -10.89
C TYR A 17 19.23 -2.23 -11.24
N PHE A 18 18.31 -2.05 -10.31
CA PHE A 18 17.16 -1.18 -10.45
C PHE A 18 17.57 0.28 -10.69
N LEU A 19 18.55 0.79 -9.94
CA LEU A 19 19.09 2.14 -10.12
C LEU A 19 19.70 2.33 -11.52
N VAL A 20 20.47 1.36 -11.99
CA VAL A 20 21.07 1.39 -13.34
C VAL A 20 19.99 1.40 -14.42
N LEU A 21 18.96 0.55 -14.27
CA LEU A 21 17.84 0.53 -15.21
C LEU A 21 17.03 1.84 -15.20
N THR A 22 16.86 2.49 -14.05
CA THR A 22 16.17 3.79 -13.97
C THR A 22 16.95 4.90 -14.67
N VAL A 23 18.27 4.92 -14.54
CA VAL A 23 19.13 5.85 -15.29
C VAL A 23 19.01 5.59 -16.80
N ALA A 24 19.08 4.32 -17.22
CA ALA A 24 18.93 3.96 -18.63
C ALA A 24 17.52 4.29 -19.19
N TYR A 25 16.47 4.23 -18.35
CA TYR A 25 15.10 4.61 -18.72
C TYR A 25 15.00 6.12 -19.04
N TYR A 26 15.65 6.96 -18.25
CA TYR A 26 15.59 8.42 -18.43
C TYR A 26 16.22 8.88 -19.75
N GLU A 27 17.11 8.07 -20.34
CA GLU A 27 17.81 8.34 -21.61
C GLU A 27 17.13 7.69 -22.83
N GLY A 28 16.03 6.93 -22.67
CA GLY A 28 15.46 6.11 -23.76
C GLY A 28 13.95 6.22 -23.99
N PRO A 29 13.47 5.92 -25.25
CA PRO A 29 12.10 6.19 -25.69
C PRO A 29 11.05 5.07 -25.41
N LEU A 30 11.34 3.99 -24.70
CA LEU A 30 10.45 2.81 -24.53
C LEU A 30 9.76 2.79 -23.15
N ILE A 31 8.67 3.53 -23.03
CA ILE A 31 8.10 3.97 -21.75
C ILE A 31 7.31 2.93 -20.96
N SER A 32 6.57 1.99 -21.55
CA SER A 32 5.57 1.23 -20.79
C SER A 32 6.05 -0.11 -20.20
N PHE A 33 6.74 -0.92 -20.96
CA PHE A 33 7.21 -2.23 -20.49
C PHE A 33 8.40 -2.12 -19.53
N GLN A 34 9.31 -1.21 -19.81
CA GLN A 34 10.48 -0.98 -18.96
C GLN A 34 10.07 -0.45 -17.58
N SER A 35 9.10 0.47 -17.49
CA SER A 35 8.59 0.98 -16.22
C SER A 35 7.93 -0.11 -15.38
N LEU A 36 7.19 -1.03 -16.02
CA LEU A 36 6.62 -2.20 -15.32
C LEU A 36 7.72 -3.08 -14.72
N VAL A 37 8.73 -3.44 -15.52
CA VAL A 37 9.85 -4.28 -15.07
C VAL A 37 10.62 -3.59 -13.95
N LEU A 38 10.90 -2.30 -14.08
CA LEU A 38 11.55 -1.48 -13.06
C LEU A 38 10.75 -1.44 -11.76
N GLY A 39 9.44 -1.26 -11.85
CA GLY A 39 8.53 -1.28 -10.70
C GLY A 39 8.57 -2.61 -9.95
N ILE A 40 8.49 -3.73 -10.68
CA ILE A 40 8.54 -5.08 -10.10
C ILE A 40 9.90 -5.33 -9.41
N ILE A 41 11.02 -5.03 -10.07
CA ILE A 41 12.36 -5.23 -9.51
C ILE A 41 12.56 -4.34 -8.28
N GLY A 42 12.11 -3.08 -8.34
CA GLY A 42 12.18 -2.15 -7.22
C GLY A 42 11.39 -2.65 -6.02
N MET A 43 10.16 -3.07 -6.21
CA MET A 43 9.32 -3.61 -5.15
C MET A 43 9.93 -4.87 -4.51
N ILE A 44 10.46 -5.80 -5.31
CA ILE A 44 11.15 -6.99 -4.81
C ILE A 44 12.37 -6.59 -3.96
N SER A 45 13.18 -5.64 -4.44
CA SER A 45 14.40 -5.19 -3.76
C SER A 45 14.08 -4.54 -2.42
N ILE A 46 13.08 -3.65 -2.39
CA ILE A 46 12.60 -2.97 -1.18
C ILE A 46 12.05 -4.00 -0.18
N THR A 47 11.23 -4.95 -0.64
CA THR A 47 10.65 -5.98 0.22
C THR A 47 11.72 -6.89 0.84
N LEU A 48 12.73 -7.30 0.07
CA LEU A 48 13.85 -8.11 0.57
C LEU A 48 14.69 -7.34 1.59
N GLY A 49 14.98 -6.07 1.34
CA GLY A 49 15.69 -5.18 2.26
C GLY A 49 14.90 -4.97 3.56
N ALA A 50 13.63 -4.59 3.44
CA ALA A 50 12.72 -4.38 4.56
C ALA A 50 12.54 -5.65 5.39
N SER A 51 12.39 -6.82 4.76
CA SER A 51 12.26 -8.11 5.46
C SER A 51 13.51 -8.46 6.28
N THR A 52 14.68 -8.05 5.81
CA THR A 52 15.95 -8.24 6.53
C THR A 52 16.03 -7.33 7.75
N PHE A 53 15.59 -6.08 7.61
CA PHE A 53 15.54 -5.10 8.70
C PHE A 53 14.47 -5.48 9.74
N ALA A 54 13.28 -5.85 9.31
CA ALA A 54 12.16 -6.25 10.19
C ALA A 54 12.54 -7.39 11.14
N ARG A 55 13.30 -8.38 10.65
CA ARG A 55 13.82 -9.46 11.51
C ARG A 55 14.78 -8.97 12.59
N LYS A 56 15.49 -7.86 12.39
CA LYS A 56 16.39 -7.28 13.40
C LYS A 56 15.64 -6.54 14.50
N ILE A 57 14.50 -5.92 14.17
CA ILE A 57 13.68 -5.16 15.12
C ILE A 57 12.49 -5.97 15.66
N ASN A 58 12.45 -7.29 15.41
CA ASN A 58 11.36 -8.19 15.80
C ASN A 58 9.97 -7.80 15.24
N LEU A 59 9.92 -7.10 14.10
CA LEU A 59 8.70 -6.84 13.35
C LEU A 59 8.35 -8.06 12.51
N VAL A 60 7.90 -9.12 13.19
CA VAL A 60 7.68 -10.43 12.58
C VAL A 60 6.43 -11.08 13.16
N ASP A 61 5.72 -11.82 12.32
CA ASP A 61 4.63 -12.68 12.72
C ASP A 61 5.19 -14.07 13.02
N ALA A 62 5.05 -14.50 14.28
CA ALA A 62 5.38 -15.84 14.72
C ALA A 62 4.14 -16.71 14.72
N PRO A 63 4.22 -18.01 14.35
CA PRO A 63 3.10 -18.91 14.45
C PRO A 63 2.66 -19.02 15.91
N ASP A 64 1.34 -18.98 16.15
CA ASP A 64 0.71 -19.31 17.41
C ASP A 64 -0.25 -20.50 17.19
N ASP A 65 -0.56 -21.23 18.27
CA ASP A 65 -1.37 -22.47 18.19
C ASP A 65 -2.86 -22.18 17.94
N GLU A 66 -3.31 -20.90 18.03
CA GLU A 66 -4.73 -20.58 17.97
C GLU A 66 -5.19 -19.96 16.63
N ARG A 67 -4.36 -19.13 15.95
CA ARG A 67 -4.80 -18.33 14.80
C ARG A 67 -3.83 -18.33 13.61
N ARG A 68 -2.59 -18.77 13.79
CA ARG A 68 -1.51 -18.57 12.82
C ARG A 68 -0.90 -19.90 12.37
N PHE A 69 -1.50 -20.49 11.33
CA PHE A 69 -1.16 -21.83 10.84
C PHE A 69 0.07 -21.88 9.91
N HIS A 70 0.80 -20.78 9.72
CA HIS A 70 1.97 -20.78 8.85
C HIS A 70 3.20 -21.41 9.51
N LYS A 71 4.01 -22.12 8.73
CA LYS A 71 5.26 -22.71 9.19
C LYS A 71 6.38 -21.66 9.10
N GLY A 72 6.81 -21.12 10.25
CA GLY A 72 7.97 -20.21 10.35
C GLY A 72 7.60 -18.75 10.60
N VAL A 73 8.63 -17.94 10.85
CA VAL A 73 8.53 -16.51 11.20
C VAL A 73 8.46 -15.68 9.93
N VAL A 74 7.39 -14.94 9.72
CA VAL A 74 7.14 -14.09 8.55
C VAL A 74 7.36 -12.62 8.91
N PRO A 75 8.17 -11.85 8.16
CA PRO A 75 8.32 -10.41 8.38
C PRO A 75 7.05 -9.64 7.99
N LEU A 76 6.58 -8.75 8.86
CA LEU A 76 5.44 -7.89 8.63
C LEU A 76 5.87 -6.62 7.87
N VAL A 77 6.15 -6.75 6.58
CA VAL A 77 6.68 -5.65 5.75
C VAL A 77 5.91 -5.42 4.44
N GLY A 78 4.84 -6.15 4.20
CA GLY A 78 4.09 -6.06 2.95
C GLY A 78 3.60 -4.65 2.65
N GLY A 79 2.82 -4.07 3.54
CA GLY A 79 2.25 -2.73 3.38
C GLY A 79 3.31 -1.63 3.35
N SER A 80 4.30 -1.67 4.24
CA SER A 80 5.39 -0.69 4.27
C SER A 80 6.26 -0.75 3.02
N SER A 81 6.58 -1.94 2.50
CA SER A 81 7.33 -2.10 1.27
C SER A 81 6.57 -1.57 0.05
N LEU A 82 5.28 -1.85 -0.03
CA LEU A 82 4.40 -1.33 -1.08
C LEU A 82 4.38 0.20 -1.06
N PHE A 83 4.18 0.80 0.12
CA PHE A 83 4.14 2.25 0.28
C PHE A 83 5.46 2.92 -0.12
N ILE A 84 6.59 2.39 0.33
CA ILE A 84 7.93 2.88 -0.05
C ILE A 84 8.14 2.74 -1.57
N SER A 85 7.68 1.63 -2.18
CA SER A 85 7.78 1.42 -3.62
C SER A 85 6.96 2.44 -4.42
N ILE A 86 5.77 2.80 -3.93
CA ILE A 86 4.92 3.84 -4.55
C ILE A 86 5.60 5.21 -4.46
N ILE A 87 6.14 5.58 -3.30
CA ILE A 87 6.90 6.83 -3.14
C ILE A 87 8.09 6.86 -4.10
N TYR A 88 8.89 5.79 -4.12
CA TYR A 88 10.06 5.71 -4.98
C TYR A 88 9.69 5.81 -6.45
N GLY A 89 8.67 5.07 -6.90
CA GLY A 89 8.14 5.15 -8.26
C GLY A 89 7.67 6.57 -8.61
N SER A 90 7.02 7.26 -7.67
CA SER A 90 6.55 8.62 -7.88
C SER A 90 7.68 9.65 -8.08
N PHE A 91 8.83 9.41 -7.47
CA PHE A 91 10.03 10.24 -7.70
C PHE A 91 10.65 10.00 -9.08
N ILE A 92 10.68 8.73 -9.53
CA ILE A 92 11.34 8.35 -10.79
C ILE A 92 10.49 8.75 -12.00
N PHE A 93 9.21 8.35 -11.99
CA PHE A 93 8.35 8.50 -13.16
C PHE A 93 7.65 9.87 -13.24
N GLY A 94 7.82 10.70 -12.22
CA GLY A 94 7.05 11.93 -12.06
C GLY A 94 5.57 11.59 -11.83
N VAL A 95 4.92 12.25 -10.90
CA VAL A 95 3.51 12.00 -10.58
C VAL A 95 2.77 13.31 -10.54
N ASP A 96 1.57 13.30 -11.08
CA ASP A 96 0.63 14.39 -10.99
C ASP A 96 0.44 14.85 -9.53
N PRO A 97 0.26 16.15 -9.26
CA PRO A 97 0.02 16.68 -7.91
C PRO A 97 -1.09 15.96 -7.14
N PHE A 98 -2.13 15.50 -7.83
CA PHE A 98 -3.22 14.72 -7.22
C PHE A 98 -2.69 13.43 -6.56
N TYR A 99 -1.89 12.64 -7.26
CA TYR A 99 -1.32 11.41 -6.70
C TYR A 99 -0.33 11.66 -5.58
N LYS A 100 0.43 12.77 -5.63
CA LYS A 100 1.29 13.18 -4.50
C LYS A 100 0.47 13.44 -3.25
N THR A 101 -0.67 14.10 -3.39
CA THR A 101 -1.62 14.36 -2.31
C THR A 101 -2.19 13.06 -1.76
N LEU A 102 -2.57 12.11 -2.61
CA LEU A 102 -3.02 10.78 -2.18
C LEU A 102 -1.96 10.08 -1.33
N ILE A 103 -0.70 10.03 -1.80
CA ILE A 103 0.42 9.40 -1.08
C ILE A 103 0.61 10.04 0.30
N ILE A 104 0.59 11.37 0.39
CA ILE A 104 0.72 12.10 1.67
C ILE A 104 -0.45 11.77 2.59
N SER A 105 -1.67 11.70 2.07
CA SER A 105 -2.86 11.40 2.85
C SER A 105 -2.89 9.96 3.41
N LEU A 106 -2.12 9.04 2.85
CA LEU A 106 -1.99 7.66 3.36
C LEU A 106 -0.99 7.54 4.53
N ILE A 107 -0.20 8.56 4.83
CA ILE A 107 0.81 8.52 5.91
C ILE A 107 0.21 8.14 7.28
N PRO A 108 -0.95 8.67 7.72
CA PRO A 108 -1.57 8.27 8.98
C PRO A 108 -1.86 6.76 9.06
N ILE A 109 -2.35 6.18 7.96
CA ILE A 109 -2.63 4.73 7.88
C ILE A 109 -1.32 3.95 8.01
N LEU A 110 -0.26 4.36 7.31
CA LEU A 110 1.04 3.69 7.38
C LEU A 110 1.60 3.70 8.80
N ILE A 111 1.58 4.85 9.48
CA ILE A 111 2.10 5.00 10.84
C ILE A 111 1.33 4.07 11.79
N ILE A 112 0.01 4.11 11.76
CA ILE A 112 -0.82 3.27 12.65
C ILE A 112 -0.65 1.79 12.32
N SER A 113 -0.54 1.42 11.04
CA SER A 113 -0.30 0.02 10.63
C SER A 113 1.02 -0.51 11.20
N ILE A 114 2.11 0.24 11.07
CA ILE A 114 3.41 -0.16 11.64
C ILE A 114 3.34 -0.24 13.17
N MET A 115 2.67 0.70 13.83
CA MET A 115 2.51 0.68 15.29
C MET A 115 1.67 -0.51 15.75
N ASP A 116 0.65 -0.87 14.98
CA ASP A 116 -0.18 -2.04 15.24
C ASP A 116 0.59 -3.35 15.09
N ASP A 117 1.38 -3.48 14.03
CA ASP A 117 2.26 -4.63 13.81
C ASP A 117 3.32 -4.80 14.92
N LEU A 118 3.77 -3.68 15.53
CA LEU A 118 4.74 -3.71 16.62
C LEU A 118 4.14 -3.95 18.00
N LYS A 119 2.93 -3.43 18.28
CA LYS A 119 2.38 -3.34 19.65
C LYS A 119 0.99 -3.94 19.80
N GLY A 120 0.33 -4.33 18.71
CA GLY A 120 -1.06 -4.77 18.74
C GLY A 120 -2.01 -3.65 19.16
N MET A 121 -2.32 -2.73 18.26
CA MET A 121 -3.17 -1.57 18.59
C MET A 121 -4.66 -1.95 18.58
N PRO A 122 -5.49 -1.30 19.42
CA PRO A 122 -6.94 -1.41 19.32
C PRO A 122 -7.46 -1.01 17.95
N ILE A 123 -8.51 -1.68 17.45
CA ILE A 123 -9.14 -1.44 16.13
C ILE A 123 -9.52 0.04 15.93
N THR A 124 -9.89 0.73 17.00
CA THR A 124 -10.27 2.14 16.99
C THR A 124 -9.20 3.04 16.36
N TYR A 125 -7.92 2.80 16.62
CA TYR A 125 -6.82 3.59 16.03
C TYR A 125 -6.74 3.41 14.52
N ARG A 126 -6.96 2.18 14.01
CA ARG A 126 -7.02 1.91 12.57
C ARG A 126 -8.17 2.66 11.91
N LEU A 127 -9.37 2.62 12.53
CA LEU A 127 -10.54 3.36 12.03
C LEU A 127 -10.30 4.86 11.99
N ILE A 128 -9.72 5.44 13.05
CA ILE A 128 -9.37 6.86 13.10
C ILE A 128 -8.38 7.22 11.99
N ALA A 129 -7.35 6.41 11.77
CA ALA A 129 -6.36 6.65 10.71
C ALA A 129 -6.99 6.61 9.31
N GLN A 130 -7.91 5.67 9.06
CA GLN A 130 -8.64 5.58 7.80
C GLN A 130 -9.57 6.78 7.57
N ILE A 131 -10.28 7.23 8.61
CA ILE A 131 -11.13 8.43 8.59
C ILE A 131 -10.27 9.66 8.29
N LEU A 132 -9.15 9.83 9.00
CA LEU A 132 -8.24 10.97 8.79
C LEU A 132 -7.64 10.98 7.38
N ALA A 133 -7.20 9.82 6.88
CA ALA A 133 -6.66 9.71 5.52
C ALA A 133 -7.71 10.09 4.47
N SER A 134 -8.92 9.55 4.59
CA SER A 134 -10.03 9.86 3.68
C SER A 134 -10.39 11.35 3.72
N TRP A 135 -10.46 11.92 4.91
CA TRP A 135 -10.74 13.34 5.10
C TRP A 135 -9.65 14.25 4.52
N LEU A 136 -8.37 13.88 4.71
CA LEU A 136 -7.25 14.60 4.11
C LEU A 136 -7.30 14.59 2.58
N VAL A 137 -7.60 13.44 1.96
CA VAL A 137 -7.79 13.38 0.50
C VAL A 137 -8.87 14.35 0.08
N ILE A 138 -10.05 14.32 0.72
CA ILE A 138 -11.17 15.17 0.35
C ILE A 138 -10.81 16.66 0.45
N ILE A 139 -10.22 17.08 1.57
CA ILE A 139 -9.87 18.52 1.78
C ILE A 139 -8.78 18.99 0.81
N LEU A 140 -7.80 18.14 0.52
CA LEU A 140 -6.66 18.54 -0.30
C LEU A 140 -6.95 18.46 -1.80
N THR A 141 -7.92 17.65 -2.24
CA THR A 141 -8.21 17.42 -3.66
C THR A 141 -9.60 17.85 -4.10
N ASP A 142 -10.51 18.13 -3.16
CA ASP A 142 -11.96 18.34 -3.39
C ASP A 142 -12.65 17.17 -4.12
N VAL A 143 -12.05 15.97 -4.05
CA VAL A 143 -12.59 14.75 -4.67
C VAL A 143 -13.38 13.96 -3.64
N TYR A 144 -14.68 13.86 -3.85
CA TYR A 144 -15.61 13.06 -3.06
C TYR A 144 -16.84 12.67 -3.90
N LEU A 145 -17.60 11.71 -3.45
CA LEU A 145 -18.84 11.28 -4.10
C LEU A 145 -19.89 12.37 -3.95
N ARG A 146 -20.26 13.02 -5.02
CA ARG A 146 -21.30 14.06 -5.06
C ARG A 146 -22.67 13.48 -5.35
N ASP A 147 -22.70 12.42 -6.14
CA ASP A 147 -23.92 11.71 -6.50
C ASP A 147 -23.66 10.20 -6.62
N LEU A 148 -24.71 9.43 -6.65
CA LEU A 148 -24.70 7.98 -6.84
C LEU A 148 -25.18 7.55 -8.23
N GLY A 149 -25.25 8.48 -9.17
CA GLY A 149 -25.77 8.24 -10.50
C GLY A 149 -27.29 7.97 -10.50
N ASN A 150 -27.76 7.32 -11.56
CA ASN A 150 -29.19 7.01 -11.72
C ASN A 150 -29.50 5.60 -11.21
N LEU A 151 -29.58 5.40 -9.89
CA LEU A 151 -29.79 4.09 -9.26
C LEU A 151 -31.18 3.51 -9.51
N PHE A 152 -32.20 4.39 -9.64
CA PHE A 152 -33.60 3.97 -9.66
C PHE A 152 -34.32 4.32 -10.97
N GLY A 153 -33.61 4.80 -11.99
CA GLY A 153 -34.23 5.25 -13.24
C GLY A 153 -34.95 6.58 -13.15
N THR A 154 -34.92 7.26 -12.00
CA THR A 154 -35.65 8.52 -11.70
C THR A 154 -34.80 9.77 -11.87
N GLY A 155 -33.55 9.65 -12.30
CA GLY A 155 -32.56 10.72 -12.42
C GLY A 155 -31.37 10.55 -11.50
N ILE A 156 -30.45 11.51 -11.52
CA ILE A 156 -29.23 11.49 -10.70
C ILE A 156 -29.59 11.67 -9.23
N PHE A 157 -29.13 10.75 -8.39
CA PHE A 157 -29.30 10.81 -6.93
C PHE A 157 -28.16 11.64 -6.30
N ASP A 158 -28.41 12.92 -6.09
CA ASP A 158 -27.46 13.85 -5.49
C ASP A 158 -27.38 13.62 -3.96
N LEU A 159 -26.15 13.51 -3.45
CA LEU A 159 -25.86 13.33 -2.02
C LEU A 159 -25.83 14.65 -1.26
N GLY A 160 -25.69 15.79 -1.92
CA GLY A 160 -25.62 17.09 -1.28
C GLY A 160 -24.64 17.14 -0.10
N ALA A 161 -25.10 17.58 1.07
CA ALA A 161 -24.28 17.66 2.29
C ALA A 161 -23.77 16.30 2.80
N PHE A 162 -24.40 15.19 2.40
CA PHE A 162 -23.97 13.84 2.78
C PHE A 162 -22.83 13.29 1.94
N GLY A 163 -22.42 13.94 0.87
CA GLY A 163 -21.36 13.44 -0.03
C GLY A 163 -20.04 13.16 0.69
N ILE A 164 -19.58 14.08 1.53
CA ILE A 164 -18.34 13.93 2.29
C ILE A 164 -18.42 12.79 3.32
N PRO A 165 -19.38 12.77 4.27
CA PRO A 165 -19.49 11.69 5.24
C PRO A 165 -19.75 10.34 4.58
N PHE A 166 -20.50 10.28 3.48
CA PHE A 166 -20.72 9.07 2.73
C PHE A 166 -19.44 8.55 2.07
N THR A 167 -18.62 9.43 1.49
CA THR A 167 -17.33 9.06 0.92
C THR A 167 -16.40 8.47 1.98
N ILE A 168 -16.30 9.12 3.14
CA ILE A 168 -15.48 8.61 4.26
C ILE A 168 -15.98 7.23 4.69
N PHE A 169 -17.28 7.07 4.87
CA PHE A 169 -17.89 5.79 5.23
C PHE A 169 -17.60 4.70 4.19
N ALA A 170 -17.73 5.00 2.90
CA ALA A 170 -17.47 4.06 1.82
C ALA A 170 -16.01 3.64 1.77
N VAL A 171 -15.05 4.58 1.90
CA VAL A 171 -13.62 4.29 1.90
C VAL A 171 -13.25 3.43 3.12
N VAL A 172 -13.69 3.80 4.31
CA VAL A 172 -13.42 3.03 5.54
C VAL A 172 -14.04 1.65 5.45
N GLY A 173 -15.27 1.53 4.97
CA GLY A 173 -15.94 0.26 4.74
C GLY A 173 -15.19 -0.63 3.76
N MET A 174 -14.74 -0.08 2.64
CA MET A 174 -13.95 -0.80 1.64
C MET A 174 -12.61 -1.28 2.21
N CYS A 175 -11.86 -0.43 2.92
CA CYS A 175 -10.60 -0.80 3.56
C CYS A 175 -10.78 -1.98 4.54
N ASN A 176 -11.84 -1.95 5.34
CA ASN A 176 -12.11 -3.05 6.29
C ASN A 176 -12.62 -4.31 5.58
N ALA A 177 -13.43 -4.19 4.53
CA ALA A 177 -13.86 -5.33 3.73
C ALA A 177 -12.66 -6.04 3.07
N PHE A 178 -11.71 -5.29 2.47
CA PHE A 178 -10.49 -5.85 1.92
C PHE A 178 -9.64 -6.54 3.00
N ASN A 179 -9.50 -5.92 4.16
CA ASN A 179 -8.75 -6.52 5.28
C ASN A 179 -9.39 -7.85 5.76
N MET A 180 -10.72 -7.97 5.73
CA MET A 180 -11.41 -9.22 6.09
C MET A 180 -11.26 -10.31 5.02
N ILE A 181 -11.19 -9.93 3.74
CA ILE A 181 -11.00 -10.86 2.61
C ILE A 181 -9.57 -11.39 2.57
N ASP A 182 -8.59 -10.62 3.05
CA ASP A 182 -7.16 -10.99 3.05
C ASP A 182 -6.78 -12.08 4.07
N GLY A 183 -7.74 -12.91 4.44
CA GLY A 183 -7.54 -14.06 5.34
C GLY A 183 -6.86 -15.28 4.71
N LYS A 184 -6.62 -15.28 3.39
CA LYS A 184 -5.91 -16.35 2.65
C LYS A 184 -4.97 -15.75 1.61
N ASP A 185 -3.79 -16.34 1.50
CA ASP A 185 -2.73 -15.90 0.59
C ASP A 185 -3.22 -15.70 -0.84
N GLY A 186 -3.05 -14.47 -1.36
CA GLY A 186 -3.30 -14.10 -2.74
C GLY A 186 -4.74 -13.72 -3.10
N ILE A 187 -5.74 -13.86 -2.21
CA ILE A 187 -7.13 -13.51 -2.54
C ILE A 187 -7.27 -12.01 -2.79
N ALA A 188 -6.80 -11.17 -1.88
CA ALA A 188 -6.88 -9.71 -2.03
C ALA A 188 -6.13 -9.24 -3.27
N GLY A 189 -4.92 -9.75 -3.52
CA GLY A 189 -4.15 -9.46 -4.73
C GLY A 189 -4.85 -9.89 -6.02
N THR A 190 -5.50 -11.05 -6.03
CA THR A 190 -6.26 -11.53 -7.18
C THR A 190 -7.47 -10.65 -7.48
N ILE A 191 -8.21 -10.22 -6.44
CA ILE A 191 -9.35 -9.31 -6.59
C ILE A 191 -8.88 -7.98 -7.20
N VAL A 192 -7.79 -7.41 -6.70
CA VAL A 192 -7.22 -6.17 -7.26
C VAL A 192 -6.86 -6.35 -8.73
N LEU A 193 -6.20 -7.46 -9.12
CA LEU A 193 -5.84 -7.74 -10.51
C LEU A 193 -7.04 -7.94 -11.45
N ILE A 194 -8.21 -8.34 -10.92
CA ILE A 194 -9.43 -8.50 -11.72
C ILE A 194 -10.15 -7.15 -11.91
N ILE A 195 -10.05 -6.26 -10.91
CA ILE A 195 -10.74 -4.95 -10.94
C ILE A 195 -9.99 -3.94 -11.80
N PHE A 196 -8.66 -4.00 -11.85
CA PHE A 196 -7.76 -3.07 -12.56
C PHE A 196 -7.06 -3.72 -13.75
#